data_d79ce781b5143ea180b01ff1bec7a05f
#
_entry.id   d79ce781b5143ea180b01ff1bec7a05f
#
_cell.length_a   1.000
_cell.length_b   1.000
_cell.length_c   1.000
_cell.angle_alpha   90.00
_cell.angle_beta   90.00
_cell.angle_gamma   90.00
#
_symmetry.space_group_name_H-M   'P 1'
#
loop_
_entity.id
_entity.type
_entity.pdbx_description
1 polymer ?
#
loop_
_entity_poly.entity_id
_entity_poly.type
_entity_poly.pdbx_seq_one_letter_code
_entity_poly.pdbx_strand_id
1 'polypeptide(L)'
;MDADSTRLKNAHFKILDDFSSHRTDILIGTQMIAKGLDIPNVTLVAILKADSALYHEDFSSSEQAFSLILQASGRAGRHDKQGHVIIQSFSSDHYALQYALYQNYLGFFNQEMKYRQSGQYPPYVYMTEIMFSHLNKDKTIETADLFSVEYRKIESLKVLGPVAIRKLAKIERVR
;
A
#
# COMPACT_ATOMS: atom_id res chain seq x y z
N MET A 1 -14.72 -4.48 7.31
CA MET A 1 -14.82 -5.03 5.95
C MET A 1 -13.41 -5.30 5.43
N ASP A 2 -13.09 -6.54 5.15
CA ASP A 2 -11.81 -7.01 4.63
C ASP A 2 -12.03 -8.18 3.67
N ALA A 3 -10.95 -8.75 3.12
CA ALA A 3 -11.05 -9.85 2.16
C ALA A 3 -11.74 -11.10 2.73
N ASP A 4 -11.64 -11.35 4.04
CA ASP A 4 -12.25 -12.53 4.67
C ASP A 4 -13.74 -12.32 4.93
N SER A 5 -14.13 -11.15 5.41
CA SER A 5 -15.54 -10.80 5.66
C SER A 5 -16.37 -10.67 4.38
N THR A 6 -15.72 -10.53 3.22
CA THR A 6 -16.38 -10.36 1.91
C THR A 6 -16.36 -11.62 1.03
N ARG A 7 -15.87 -12.75 1.52
CA ARG A 7 -15.83 -14.03 0.77
C ARG A 7 -17.22 -14.56 0.40
N LEU A 8 -18.24 -14.27 1.18
CA LEU A 8 -19.61 -14.67 0.87
C LEU A 8 -20.16 -13.77 -0.25
N LYS A 9 -20.77 -14.41 -1.26
CA LYS A 9 -21.44 -13.72 -2.36
C LYS A 9 -22.44 -12.69 -1.80
N ASN A 10 -22.29 -11.42 -2.18
CA ASN A 10 -23.12 -10.30 -1.71
C ASN A 10 -22.89 -9.79 -0.27
N ALA A 11 -21.98 -10.35 0.54
CA ALA A 11 -21.72 -9.83 1.89
C ALA A 11 -21.22 -8.36 1.86
N HIS A 12 -20.43 -8.04 0.87
CA HIS A 12 -19.96 -6.66 0.63
C HIS A 12 -21.11 -5.67 0.44
N PHE A 13 -22.08 -6.00 -0.42
CA PHE A 13 -23.21 -5.13 -0.70
C PHE A 13 -24.10 -4.94 0.54
N LYS A 14 -24.31 -6.00 1.32
CA LYS A 14 -25.09 -5.93 2.56
C LYS A 14 -24.46 -5.00 3.59
N ILE A 15 -23.15 -5.13 3.83
CA ILE A 15 -22.43 -4.26 4.78
C ILE A 15 -22.52 -2.79 4.37
N LEU A 16 -22.38 -2.50 3.08
CA LEU A 16 -22.49 -1.14 2.58
C LEU A 16 -23.92 -0.59 2.64
N ASP A 17 -24.91 -1.42 2.35
CA ASP A 17 -26.33 -1.05 2.44
C ASP A 17 -26.74 -0.78 3.90
N ASP A 18 -26.27 -1.60 4.85
CA ASP A 18 -26.50 -1.40 6.28
C ASP A 18 -25.89 -0.08 6.77
N PHE A 19 -24.70 0.28 6.28
CA PHE A 19 -24.04 1.54 6.64
C PHE A 19 -24.68 2.75 5.96
N SER A 20 -24.97 2.68 4.66
CA SER A 20 -25.58 3.79 3.92
C SER A 20 -27.02 4.10 4.34
N SER A 21 -27.75 3.09 4.80
CA SER A 21 -29.12 3.23 5.34
C SER A 21 -29.17 3.53 6.85
N HIS A 22 -28.01 3.88 7.45
CA HIS A 22 -27.90 4.19 8.89
C HIS A 22 -28.37 3.06 9.84
N ARG A 23 -28.32 1.79 9.39
CA ARG A 23 -28.52 0.63 10.27
C ARG A 23 -27.26 0.34 11.10
N THR A 24 -26.12 0.85 10.66
CA THR A 24 -24.86 0.85 11.42
C THR A 24 -24.23 2.24 11.36
N ASP A 25 -23.62 2.67 12.47
CA ASP A 25 -23.02 4.01 12.60
C ASP A 25 -21.53 4.02 12.23
N ILE A 26 -20.87 2.87 12.29
CA ILE A 26 -19.43 2.76 12.09
C ILE A 26 -19.13 1.65 11.09
N LEU A 27 -18.38 1.99 10.04
CA LEU A 27 -17.84 1.04 9.09
C LEU A 27 -16.32 0.90 9.30
N ILE A 28 -15.88 -0.30 9.67
CA ILE A 28 -14.46 -0.62 9.82
C ILE A 28 -14.02 -1.51 8.67
N GLY A 29 -12.86 -1.21 8.08
CA GLY A 29 -12.30 -2.04 7.03
C GLY A 29 -10.88 -1.68 6.66
N THR A 30 -10.35 -2.39 5.70
CA THR A 30 -9.02 -2.15 5.12
C THR A 30 -9.10 -1.12 3.98
N GLN A 31 -8.05 -1.01 3.19
CA GLN A 31 -8.00 -0.14 1.99
C GLN A 31 -9.18 -0.35 1.02
N MET A 32 -9.89 -1.48 1.10
CA MET A 32 -11.06 -1.76 0.26
C MET A 32 -12.17 -0.72 0.41
N ILE A 33 -12.36 -0.15 1.61
CA ILE A 33 -13.36 0.89 1.84
C ILE A 33 -12.93 2.28 1.35
N ALA A 34 -11.62 2.50 1.19
CA ALA A 34 -11.09 3.75 0.66
C ALA A 34 -11.27 3.87 -0.86
N LYS A 35 -11.35 2.76 -1.58
CA LYS A 35 -11.40 2.71 -3.05
C LYS A 35 -12.84 2.59 -3.56
N GLY A 36 -13.26 3.53 -4.40
CA GLY A 36 -14.43 3.37 -5.26
C GLY A 36 -15.82 3.44 -4.61
N LEU A 37 -15.92 3.55 -3.28
CA LEU A 37 -17.21 3.63 -2.61
C LEU A 37 -17.68 5.07 -2.51
N ASP A 38 -18.87 5.36 -3.01
CA ASP A 38 -19.54 6.62 -2.76
C ASP A 38 -20.57 6.41 -1.65
N ILE A 39 -20.18 6.79 -0.42
CA ILE A 39 -21.03 6.64 0.76
C ILE A 39 -21.46 8.05 1.20
N PRO A 40 -22.74 8.37 1.11
CA PRO A 40 -23.23 9.65 1.58
C PRO A 40 -23.15 9.75 3.11
N ASN A 41 -23.11 10.99 3.62
CA ASN A 41 -23.19 11.30 5.04
C ASN A 41 -22.03 10.83 5.94
N VAL A 42 -20.87 10.51 5.39
CA VAL A 42 -19.66 10.24 6.18
C VAL A 42 -19.12 11.56 6.73
N THR A 43 -19.17 11.73 8.03
CA THR A 43 -18.69 12.93 8.73
C THR A 43 -17.30 12.77 9.34
N LEU A 44 -16.88 11.53 9.59
CA LEU A 44 -15.57 11.21 10.15
C LEU A 44 -14.91 10.06 9.40
N VAL A 45 -13.65 10.24 9.02
CA VAL A 45 -12.77 9.18 8.56
C VAL A 45 -11.58 9.08 9.49
N ALA A 46 -11.35 7.90 10.05
CA ALA A 46 -10.18 7.61 10.89
C ALA A 46 -9.25 6.62 10.18
N ILE A 47 -8.01 7.02 9.95
CA ILE A 47 -6.96 6.18 9.37
C ILE A 47 -6.07 5.72 10.52
N LEU A 48 -6.17 4.44 10.87
CA LEU A 48 -5.40 3.84 11.95
C LEU A 48 -4.12 3.24 11.39
N LYS A 49 -3.01 3.41 12.14
CA LYS A 49 -1.68 2.88 11.79
C LYS A 49 -1.25 3.26 10.36
N ALA A 50 -1.30 4.55 10.03
CA ALA A 50 -0.85 5.07 8.74
C ALA A 50 0.60 4.64 8.40
N ASP A 51 1.42 4.40 9.42
CA ASP A 51 2.79 3.87 9.32
C ASP A 51 2.86 2.54 8.57
N SER A 52 1.84 1.70 8.65
CA SER A 52 1.85 0.40 7.97
C SER A 52 2.02 0.53 6.46
N ALA A 53 1.54 1.61 5.87
CA ALA A 53 1.70 1.89 4.45
C ALA A 53 3.08 2.50 4.13
N LEU A 54 3.67 3.23 5.08
CA LEU A 54 4.97 3.91 4.90
C LEU A 54 6.16 2.96 4.92
N TYR A 55 6.08 1.90 5.73
CA TYR A 55 7.22 1.02 6.02
C TYR A 55 7.14 -0.34 5.31
N HIS A 56 6.50 -0.39 4.15
CA HIS A 56 6.68 -1.52 3.25
C HIS A 56 8.08 -1.47 2.62
N GLU A 57 8.67 -2.63 2.38
CA GLU A 57 9.98 -2.77 1.71
C GLU A 57 9.84 -2.52 0.19
N ASP A 58 9.31 -1.36 -0.19
CA ASP A 58 9.06 -0.97 -1.58
C ASP A 58 9.35 0.52 -1.74
N PHE A 59 10.03 0.90 -2.82
CA PHE A 59 10.37 2.29 -3.11
C PHE A 59 9.14 3.19 -3.30
N SER A 60 7.98 2.62 -3.60
CA SER A 60 6.71 3.35 -3.78
C SER A 60 5.87 3.48 -2.50
N SER A 61 6.36 3.01 -1.35
CA SER A 61 5.60 2.98 -0.09
C SER A 61 5.08 4.35 0.32
N SER A 62 5.89 5.40 0.20
CA SER A 62 5.48 6.78 0.50
C SER A 62 4.38 7.28 -0.42
N GLU A 63 4.45 6.96 -1.70
CA GLU A 63 3.43 7.30 -2.70
C GLU A 63 2.12 6.55 -2.43
N GLN A 64 2.21 5.27 -2.08
CA GLN A 64 1.04 4.46 -1.72
C GLN A 64 0.36 5.01 -0.46
N ALA A 65 1.13 5.36 0.57
CA ALA A 65 0.62 5.97 1.79
C ALA A 65 -0.06 7.32 1.52
N PHE A 66 0.60 8.20 0.77
CA PHE A 66 0.05 9.50 0.37
C PHE A 66 -1.28 9.32 -0.39
N SER A 67 -1.30 8.46 -1.39
CA SER A 67 -2.49 8.19 -2.22
C SER A 67 -3.62 7.61 -1.39
N LEU A 68 -3.33 6.67 -0.48
CA LEU A 68 -4.32 6.06 0.40
C LEU A 68 -4.97 7.11 1.31
N ILE A 69 -4.17 7.98 1.91
CA ILE A 69 -4.66 9.04 2.80
C ILE A 69 -5.55 10.01 2.04
N LEU A 70 -5.15 10.46 0.85
CA LEU A 70 -5.98 11.34 0.02
C LEU A 70 -7.29 10.67 -0.38
N GLN A 71 -7.27 9.40 -0.80
CA GLN A 71 -8.47 8.65 -1.16
C GLN A 71 -9.42 8.51 0.02
N ALA A 72 -8.90 8.17 1.21
CA ALA A 72 -9.70 8.04 2.41
C ALA A 72 -10.25 9.40 2.87
N SER A 73 -9.42 10.44 2.86
CA SER A 73 -9.81 11.81 3.23
C SER A 73 -10.92 12.35 2.33
N GLY A 74 -10.88 12.04 1.03
CA GLY A 74 -11.92 12.42 0.08
C GLY A 74 -13.28 11.74 0.31
N ARG A 75 -13.41 10.88 1.33
CA ARG A 75 -14.70 10.27 1.72
C ARG A 75 -15.42 11.07 2.81
N ALA A 76 -14.71 11.87 3.58
CA ALA A 76 -15.30 12.71 4.61
C ALA A 76 -15.89 14.00 4.01
N GLY A 77 -17.04 14.44 4.52
CA GLY A 77 -17.59 15.76 4.24
C GLY A 77 -18.11 15.94 2.81
N ARG A 78 -18.84 14.96 2.31
CA ARG A 78 -19.60 15.11 1.06
C ARG A 78 -20.97 15.71 1.31
N HIS A 79 -21.50 16.38 0.31
CA HIS A 79 -22.74 17.16 0.40
C HIS A 79 -22.61 18.31 1.41
N ASP A 80 -23.63 18.60 2.17
CA ASP A 80 -23.73 19.77 3.04
C ASP A 80 -23.10 19.60 4.43
N LYS A 81 -22.40 18.49 4.68
CA LYS A 81 -21.80 18.19 5.98
C LYS A 81 -20.29 18.40 5.98
N GLN A 82 -19.79 19.13 6.97
CA GLN A 82 -18.35 19.22 7.19
C GLN A 82 -17.78 17.87 7.61
N GLY A 83 -16.73 17.42 6.92
CA GLY A 83 -16.04 16.19 7.23
C GLY A 83 -14.77 16.41 8.02
N HIS A 84 -14.46 15.46 8.90
CA HIS A 84 -13.24 15.41 9.67
C HIS A 84 -12.43 14.19 9.29
N VAL A 85 -11.10 14.34 9.27
CA VAL A 85 -10.17 13.23 9.03
C VAL A 85 -9.18 13.16 10.16
N ILE A 86 -9.05 11.99 10.77
CA ILE A 86 -8.07 11.71 11.82
C ILE A 86 -7.08 10.70 11.29
N ILE A 87 -5.78 11.01 11.38
CA ILE A 87 -4.71 10.11 10.97
C ILE A 87 -3.88 9.77 12.19
N GLN A 88 -3.87 8.47 12.55
CA GLN A 88 -3.03 7.97 13.62
C GLN A 88 -1.70 7.48 13.04
N SER A 89 -0.60 8.02 13.51
CA SER A 89 0.75 7.64 13.12
C SER A 89 1.75 7.83 14.25
N PHE A 90 2.77 6.99 14.32
CA PHE A 90 3.96 7.17 15.17
C PHE A 90 5.02 8.06 14.50
N SER A 91 4.92 8.26 13.18
CA SER A 91 5.85 9.05 12.36
C SER A 91 5.13 10.24 11.73
N SER A 92 4.48 11.05 12.56
CA SER A 92 3.65 12.19 12.13
C SER A 92 4.41 13.23 11.30
N ASP A 93 5.73 13.31 11.48
CA ASP A 93 6.66 14.20 10.79
C ASP A 93 7.10 13.68 9.41
N HIS A 94 6.72 12.45 9.04
CA HIS A 94 7.05 11.89 7.73
C HIS A 94 6.45 12.74 6.60
N TYR A 95 7.29 13.12 5.63
CA TYR A 95 6.89 14.08 4.57
C TYR A 95 5.62 13.66 3.82
N ALA A 96 5.41 12.36 3.55
CA ALA A 96 4.22 11.89 2.85
C ALA A 96 2.94 12.18 3.64
N LEU A 97 2.97 12.05 4.99
CA LEU A 97 1.85 12.39 5.86
C LEU A 97 1.63 13.90 5.89
N GLN A 98 2.69 14.67 6.04
CA GLN A 98 2.62 16.13 6.09
C GLN A 98 2.01 16.71 4.81
N TYR A 99 2.48 16.27 3.64
CA TYR A 99 1.90 16.71 2.38
C TYR A 99 0.46 16.22 2.17
N ALA A 100 0.12 15.02 2.67
CA ALA A 100 -1.23 14.49 2.58
C ALA A 100 -2.23 15.28 3.44
N LEU A 101 -1.83 15.72 4.65
CA LEU A 101 -2.64 16.58 5.53
C LEU A 101 -3.07 17.88 4.84
N TYR A 102 -2.18 18.47 4.06
CA TYR A 102 -2.46 19.72 3.33
C TYR A 102 -2.91 19.49 1.88
N GLN A 103 -3.13 18.22 1.48
CA GLN A 103 -3.47 17.84 0.10
C GLN A 103 -2.50 18.43 -0.94
N ASN A 104 -1.23 18.62 -0.56
CA ASN A 104 -0.21 19.24 -1.39
C ASN A 104 0.51 18.19 -2.24
N TYR A 105 -0.10 17.82 -3.36
CA TYR A 105 0.48 16.86 -4.30
C TYR A 105 1.83 17.33 -4.89
N LEU A 106 1.93 18.60 -5.28
CA LEU A 106 3.17 19.12 -5.89
C LEU A 106 4.34 19.10 -4.91
N GLY A 107 4.10 19.46 -3.64
CA GLY A 107 5.11 19.35 -2.60
C GLY A 107 5.57 17.92 -2.38
N PHE A 108 4.61 16.99 -2.27
CA PHE A 108 4.89 15.56 -2.17
C PHE A 108 5.71 15.08 -3.38
N PHE A 109 5.23 15.33 -4.60
CA PHE A 109 5.89 14.91 -5.85
C PHE A 109 7.34 15.38 -5.91
N ASN A 110 7.59 16.66 -5.66
CA ASN A 110 8.93 17.23 -5.70
C ASN A 110 9.88 16.59 -4.67
N GLN A 111 9.38 16.28 -3.48
CA GLN A 111 10.18 15.63 -2.44
C GLN A 111 10.44 14.16 -2.76
N GLU A 112 9.41 13.44 -3.19
CA GLU A 112 9.49 12.03 -3.61
C GLU A 112 10.50 11.86 -4.75
N MET A 113 10.42 12.71 -5.76
CA MET A 113 11.32 12.65 -6.91
C MET A 113 12.78 12.89 -6.54
N LYS A 114 13.08 13.75 -5.56
CA LYS A 114 14.45 13.91 -5.04
C LYS A 114 14.96 12.61 -4.39
N TYR A 115 14.13 11.94 -3.59
CA TYR A 115 14.50 10.67 -2.98
C TYR A 115 14.72 9.58 -4.03
N ARG A 116 13.84 9.49 -5.03
CA ARG A 116 13.99 8.52 -6.12
C ARG A 116 15.25 8.75 -6.94
N GLN A 117 15.57 9.99 -7.22
CA GLN A 117 16.79 10.36 -7.96
C GLN A 117 18.04 9.97 -7.16
N SER A 118 18.12 10.34 -5.89
CA SER A 118 19.27 10.03 -5.05
C SER A 118 19.41 8.53 -4.76
N GLY A 119 18.30 7.83 -4.62
CA GLY A 119 18.24 6.38 -4.41
C GLY A 119 18.39 5.53 -5.68
N GLN A 120 18.44 6.17 -6.85
CA GLN A 120 18.42 5.48 -8.15
C GLN A 120 17.19 4.55 -8.28
N TYR A 121 15.99 5.10 -8.02
CA TYR A 121 14.70 4.43 -8.20
C TYR A 121 13.97 4.91 -9.46
N PRO A 122 13.00 4.16 -9.97
CA PRO A 122 12.12 4.62 -11.04
C PRO A 122 11.46 5.98 -10.70
N PRO A 123 11.32 6.88 -11.66
CA PRO A 123 11.54 6.75 -13.10
C PRO A 123 12.98 7.03 -13.59
N TYR A 124 13.93 7.28 -12.70
CA TYR A 124 15.31 7.61 -13.09
C TYR A 124 16.10 6.40 -13.59
N VAL A 125 15.70 5.21 -13.16
CA VAL A 125 16.26 3.92 -13.62
C VAL A 125 15.14 2.94 -13.90
N TYR A 126 15.40 1.91 -14.69
CA TYR A 126 14.53 0.75 -14.82
C TYR A 126 14.89 -0.26 -13.73
N MET A 127 13.88 -0.81 -13.07
CA MET A 127 14.05 -1.87 -12.09
C MET A 127 13.22 -3.09 -12.47
N THR A 128 13.80 -4.26 -12.25
CA THR A 128 13.11 -5.55 -12.42
C THR A 128 13.41 -6.40 -11.20
N GLU A 129 12.37 -6.91 -10.55
CA GLU A 129 12.47 -7.90 -9.49
C GLU A 129 12.25 -9.29 -10.08
N ILE A 130 13.16 -10.23 -9.76
CA ILE A 130 13.05 -11.62 -10.17
C ILE A 130 13.00 -12.47 -8.90
N MET A 131 11.89 -13.17 -8.72
CA MET A 131 11.64 -14.01 -7.57
C MET A 131 11.80 -15.49 -7.93
N PHE A 132 12.66 -16.17 -7.19
CA PHE A 132 12.82 -17.62 -7.29
C PHE A 132 12.11 -18.31 -6.13
N SER A 133 11.33 -19.33 -6.43
CA SER A 133 10.65 -20.13 -5.41
C SER A 133 10.67 -21.62 -5.74
N HIS A 134 10.98 -22.45 -4.77
CA HIS A 134 10.97 -23.91 -4.89
C HIS A 134 10.72 -24.55 -3.51
N LEU A 135 10.19 -25.78 -3.49
CA LEU A 135 9.96 -26.54 -2.26
C LEU A 135 11.28 -26.87 -1.51
N ASN A 136 12.35 -27.08 -2.27
CA ASN A 136 13.69 -27.26 -1.71
C ASN A 136 14.41 -25.90 -1.69
N LYS A 137 14.76 -25.46 -0.47
CA LYS A 137 15.42 -24.17 -0.22
C LYS A 137 16.80 -24.08 -0.90
N ASP A 138 17.57 -25.16 -0.88
CA ASP A 138 18.94 -25.17 -1.42
C ASP A 138 18.91 -24.96 -2.95
N LYS A 139 17.95 -25.59 -3.64
CA LYS A 139 17.76 -25.35 -5.07
C LYS A 139 17.35 -23.92 -5.39
N THR A 140 16.57 -23.28 -4.52
CA THR A 140 16.19 -21.87 -4.70
C THR A 140 17.41 -20.98 -4.61
N ILE A 141 18.26 -21.19 -3.60
CA ILE A 141 19.49 -20.42 -3.37
C ILE A 141 20.45 -20.62 -4.54
N GLU A 142 20.73 -21.87 -4.88
CA GLU A 142 21.65 -22.22 -5.98
C GLU A 142 21.21 -21.57 -7.31
N THR A 143 19.92 -21.66 -7.62
CA THR A 143 19.38 -21.06 -8.86
C THR A 143 19.51 -19.54 -8.83
N ALA A 144 19.19 -18.89 -7.71
CA ALA A 144 19.29 -17.44 -7.59
C ALA A 144 20.74 -16.94 -7.68
N ASP A 145 21.67 -17.68 -7.06
CA ASP A 145 23.11 -17.38 -7.11
C ASP A 145 23.65 -17.52 -8.55
N LEU A 146 23.37 -18.64 -9.22
CA LEU A 146 23.77 -18.85 -10.61
C LEU A 146 23.25 -17.74 -11.52
N PHE A 147 21.97 -17.39 -11.37
CA PHE A 147 21.36 -16.31 -12.12
C PHE A 147 22.07 -14.98 -11.87
N SER A 148 22.33 -14.64 -10.60
CA SER A 148 22.98 -13.39 -10.24
C SER A 148 24.41 -13.28 -10.81
N VAL A 149 25.16 -14.39 -10.80
CA VAL A 149 26.52 -14.45 -11.37
C VAL A 149 26.50 -14.18 -12.87
N GLU A 150 25.55 -14.81 -13.60
CA GLU A 150 25.43 -14.61 -15.04
C GLU A 150 25.04 -13.16 -15.39
N TYR A 151 24.07 -12.60 -14.69
CA TYR A 151 23.61 -11.23 -14.98
C TYR A 151 24.62 -10.14 -14.58
N ARG A 152 25.48 -10.39 -13.59
CA ARG A 152 26.60 -9.48 -13.25
C ARG A 152 27.66 -9.36 -14.35
N LYS A 153 27.71 -10.28 -15.30
CA LYS A 153 28.60 -10.17 -16.48
C LYS A 153 28.15 -9.10 -17.48
N ILE A 154 26.92 -8.63 -17.37
CA ILE A 154 26.36 -7.60 -18.24
C ILE A 154 26.66 -6.24 -17.63
N GLU A 155 27.60 -5.51 -18.20
CA GLU A 155 28.10 -4.21 -17.67
C GLU A 155 27.01 -3.15 -17.48
N SER A 156 25.96 -3.18 -18.30
CA SER A 156 24.83 -2.23 -18.23
C SER A 156 23.84 -2.53 -17.10
N LEU A 157 23.99 -3.65 -16.39
CA LEU A 157 23.07 -4.06 -15.32
C LEU A 157 23.74 -3.95 -13.95
N LYS A 158 23.01 -3.34 -13.01
CA LYS A 158 23.33 -3.37 -11.59
C LYS A 158 22.50 -4.44 -10.91
N VAL A 159 23.11 -5.57 -10.58
CA VAL A 159 22.44 -6.70 -9.90
C VAL A 159 22.54 -6.54 -8.39
N LEU A 160 21.39 -6.39 -7.73
CA LEU A 160 21.25 -6.35 -6.27
C LEU A 160 20.73 -7.70 -5.78
N GLY A 161 21.36 -8.26 -4.74
CA GLY A 161 20.97 -9.57 -4.21
C GLY A 161 21.84 -10.70 -4.77
N PRO A 162 21.41 -11.97 -4.63
CA PRO A 162 20.11 -12.40 -4.11
C PRO A 162 19.91 -12.16 -2.62
N VAL A 163 18.66 -11.94 -2.22
CA VAL A 163 18.27 -11.73 -0.82
C VAL A 163 17.13 -12.68 -0.46
N ALA A 164 17.24 -13.36 0.69
CA ALA A 164 16.17 -14.24 1.14
C ALA A 164 14.97 -13.46 1.64
N ILE A 165 13.79 -13.74 1.07
CA ILE A 165 12.53 -13.16 1.51
C ILE A 165 12.09 -13.87 2.80
N ARG A 166 11.87 -13.12 3.89
CA ARG A 166 11.51 -13.66 5.22
C ARG A 166 10.10 -14.26 5.32
N LYS A 167 9.22 -14.07 4.34
CA LYS A 167 7.86 -14.62 4.33
C LYS A 167 7.70 -15.67 3.24
N LEU A 168 7.94 -16.92 3.60
CA LEU A 168 7.25 -18.02 2.94
C LEU A 168 5.81 -18.01 3.45
N ALA A 169 4.86 -17.54 2.65
CA ALA A 169 3.47 -17.86 2.88
C ALA A 169 3.34 -19.39 2.89
N LYS A 170 2.84 -19.97 3.97
CA LYS A 170 2.45 -21.38 3.99
C LYS A 170 1.39 -21.55 2.89
N ILE A 171 1.77 -22.19 1.80
CA ILE A 171 0.79 -22.66 0.82
C ILE A 171 0.12 -23.86 1.46
N GLU A 172 -0.97 -23.66 2.18
CA GLU A 172 -1.86 -24.75 2.53
C GLU A 172 -2.53 -25.23 1.25
N ARG A 173 -2.08 -26.39 0.78
CA ARG A 173 -2.84 -27.13 -0.25
C ARG A 173 -4.15 -27.56 0.39
N VAL A 174 -5.23 -26.89 0.03
CA VAL A 174 -6.57 -27.44 0.21
C VAL A 174 -6.67 -28.63 -0.75
N ARG A 175 -6.84 -29.81 -0.18
CA ARG A 175 -7.20 -31.03 -0.91
C ARG A 175 -8.66 -30.98 -1.32
#